data_daff4550d77b56de11a85fd19f6d371f
#
_entry.id   daff4550d77b56de11a85fd19f6d371f
#
_cell.length_a   1.000
_cell.length_b   1.000
_cell.length_c   1.000
_cell.angle_alpha   90.00
_cell.angle_beta   90.00
_cell.angle_gamma   90.00
#
_symmetry.space_group_name_H-M   'P 1'
#
loop_
_entity.id
_entity.type
_entity.pdbx_description
1 polymer ?
#
loop_
_entity_poly.entity_id
_entity_poly.type
_entity_poly.pdbx_seq_one_letter_code
_entity_poly.pdbx_strand_id
1 'polypeptide(L)'
;MKTLNVGKILLLCAFVIGLASCGDDVYYTMENDDKKLCDRTWIDEYETEEGLPCTYQLRFYKDNQGQEVTTTYDAGGKVIIDRGFTWRWTDGSKEALRLTFNDGKVKYFENVWVRDHYLSLIHI
;
A
#
# COMPACT_ATOMS: atom_id res chain seq x y z
N MET A 1 -24.09 -5.75 -5.83
CA MET A 1 -23.57 -5.67 -5.96
C MET A 1 -22.87 -5.43 -6.36
N LYS A 2 -22.68 -5.27 -6.36
CA LYS A 2 -22.07 -4.96 -6.64
C LYS A 2 -21.34 -4.89 -7.44
N THR A 3 -21.10 -4.54 -7.71
CA THR A 3 -20.52 -4.39 -8.36
C THR A 3 -19.55 -4.12 -8.79
N LEU A 4 -19.25 -3.95 -8.96
CA LEU A 4 -18.43 -3.70 -9.38
C LEU A 4 -17.43 -3.24 -9.44
N ASN A 5 -16.87 -3.03 -9.19
CA ASN A 5 -16.12 -2.47 -9.31
C ASN A 5 -14.96 -2.53 -9.60
N VAL A 6 -14.64 -2.06 -9.98
CA VAL A 6 -13.61 -2.29 -10.59
C VAL A 6 -12.50 -1.72 -9.98
N GLY A 7 -12.23 -0.69 -9.69
CA GLY A 7 -11.10 -0.14 -9.04
C GLY A 7 -11.41 0.21 -7.62
N LYS A 8 -10.55 -0.14 -6.74
CA LYS A 8 -10.69 0.19 -5.36
C LYS A 8 -9.53 1.10 -5.00
N ILE A 9 -9.84 2.26 -4.48
CA ILE A 9 -8.79 3.22 -4.13
C ILE A 9 -8.31 2.91 -2.74
N LEU A 10 -7.03 2.75 -2.61
CA LEU A 10 -6.39 2.51 -1.33
C LEU A 10 -5.55 3.71 -0.97
N LEU A 11 -5.74 4.22 0.23
CA LEU A 11 -4.95 5.32 0.74
C LEU A 11 -4.25 4.82 1.98
N LEU A 12 -2.96 4.67 1.89
CA LEU A 12 -2.16 4.17 3.00
C LEU A 12 -1.30 5.29 3.54
N CYS A 13 -1.25 5.43 4.84
CA CYS A 13 -0.47 6.48 5.48
C CYS A 13 0.83 5.95 6.01
N ALA A 14 1.86 6.75 5.92
CA ALA A 14 3.11 6.41 6.52
C ALA A 14 3.06 6.79 7.98
N PHE A 15 3.49 5.87 8.83
CA PHE A 15 3.47 6.15 10.21
C PHE A 15 4.73 6.79 10.56
N VAL A 16 4.85 8.02 10.43
CA VAL A 16 6.03 8.67 10.62
C VAL A 16 5.97 9.50 11.79
N ILE A 17 6.78 9.37 12.65
CA ILE A 17 6.73 10.08 13.68
C ILE A 17 7.31 11.28 13.52
N GLY A 18 7.06 12.07 13.66
CA GLY A 18 7.67 13.13 13.52
C GLY A 18 7.54 13.92 12.67
N LEU A 19 7.41 14.61 12.50
CA LEU A 19 7.36 15.42 11.88
C LEU A 19 7.19 16.09 10.98
N ALA A 20 6.95 16.43 10.69
CA ALA A 20 6.61 17.09 10.09
C ALA A 20 6.79 17.82 9.20
N SER A 21 7.08 18.24 8.91
CA SER A 21 7.38 18.96 8.14
C SER A 21 6.87 19.34 7.14
N CYS A 22 6.38 19.71 6.79
CA CYS A 22 6.02 20.27 5.88
C CYS A 22 5.98 20.03 4.68
N GLY A 23 5.61 20.07 4.03
CA GLY A 23 5.37 19.74 2.96
C GLY A 23 5.60 20.49 1.88
N ASP A 24 6.52 21.05 1.72
CA ASP A 24 6.70 21.74 0.59
C ASP A 24 7.05 20.94 -0.52
N ASP A 25 7.56 19.79 -0.43
CA ASP A 25 7.98 19.03 -1.56
C ASP A 25 6.85 18.56 -2.40
N VAL A 26 5.67 18.71 -1.97
CA VAL A 26 4.56 18.29 -2.74
C VAL A 26 4.51 18.93 -4.09
N TYR A 27 4.99 20.13 -4.20
CA TYR A 27 4.89 20.78 -5.48
C TYR A 27 5.96 20.37 -6.43
N TYR A 28 7.04 19.85 -5.96
CA TYR A 28 8.17 19.68 -6.80
C TYR A 28 8.28 18.33 -7.39
N THR A 29 7.76 17.34 -6.73
CA THR A 29 7.95 16.12 -7.32
C THR A 29 6.66 15.56 -7.58
N MET A 30 6.28 15.54 -8.77
CA MET A 30 5.13 14.84 -9.21
C MET A 30 5.43 13.41 -9.52
N GLU A 31 6.68 13.04 -9.59
CA GLU A 31 7.03 11.68 -9.90
C GLU A 31 7.15 10.86 -8.65
N ASN A 32 6.82 9.58 -8.76
CA ASN A 32 6.99 8.67 -7.65
C ASN A 32 8.45 8.28 -7.51
N ASP A 33 8.83 7.94 -6.30
CA ASP A 33 10.22 7.77 -5.97
C ASP A 33 10.33 6.45 -5.23
N ASP A 34 11.20 5.58 -5.71
CA ASP A 34 11.42 4.29 -5.06
C ASP A 34 11.89 4.48 -3.63
N LYS A 35 12.68 5.50 -3.38
CA LYS A 35 13.18 5.71 -2.05
C LYS A 35 12.04 6.01 -1.08
N LYS A 36 11.11 6.85 -1.47
CA LYS A 36 9.98 7.14 -0.60
C LYS A 36 9.07 5.92 -0.46
N LEU A 37 8.89 5.17 -1.52
CA LEU A 37 8.07 3.98 -1.45
C LEU A 37 8.66 2.96 -0.49
N CYS A 38 9.98 2.84 -0.47
CA CYS A 38 10.64 1.78 0.28
C CYS A 38 11.06 2.16 1.68
N ASP A 39 11.01 3.45 2.02
CA ASP A 39 11.55 3.91 3.28
C ASP A 39 10.66 3.66 4.48
N ARG A 40 9.43 3.25 4.29
CA ARG A 40 8.47 3.23 5.40
C ARG A 40 7.45 2.11 5.20
N THR A 41 6.72 1.83 6.25
CA THR A 41 5.60 0.91 6.19
C THR A 41 4.33 1.71 5.97
N TRP A 42 3.56 1.32 4.97
CA TRP A 42 2.32 2.01 4.64
C TRP A 42 1.17 1.25 5.30
N ILE A 43 0.31 1.96 6.00
CA ILE A 43 -0.71 1.34 6.84
C ILE A 43 -2.07 1.96 6.55
N ASP A 44 -3.08 1.10 6.44
CA ASP A 44 -4.46 1.52 6.33
C ASP A 44 -5.26 0.76 7.38
N GLU A 45 -6.17 1.45 8.06
CA GLU A 45 -7.01 0.83 9.06
C GLU A 45 -8.46 0.93 8.61
N TYR A 46 -9.18 -0.16 8.69
CA TYR A 46 -10.55 -0.19 8.24
C TYR A 46 -11.31 -1.24 9.02
N GLU A 47 -12.60 -1.35 8.75
CA GLU A 47 -13.43 -2.38 9.38
C GLU A 47 -13.92 -3.34 8.32
N THR A 48 -14.04 -4.60 8.67
CA THR A 48 -14.61 -5.58 7.78
C THR A 48 -16.12 -5.39 7.72
N GLU A 49 -16.78 -6.16 6.87
CA GLU A 49 -18.23 -6.08 6.75
C GLU A 49 -18.91 -6.42 8.06
N GLU A 50 -18.27 -7.24 8.89
CA GLU A 50 -18.84 -7.58 10.18
C GLU A 50 -18.52 -6.55 11.24
N GLY A 51 -17.82 -5.47 10.89
CA GLY A 51 -17.45 -4.45 11.85
C GLY A 51 -16.20 -4.74 12.64
N LEU A 52 -15.39 -5.69 12.22
CA LEU A 52 -14.18 -6.02 12.94
C LEU A 52 -13.05 -5.09 12.52
N PRO A 53 -12.27 -4.59 13.46
CA PRO A 53 -11.14 -3.75 13.10
C PRO A 53 -10.11 -4.53 12.29
N CYS A 54 -9.51 -3.88 11.34
CA CYS A 54 -8.55 -4.52 10.46
C CYS A 54 -7.46 -3.53 10.11
N THR A 55 -6.22 -4.00 10.06
CA THR A 55 -5.08 -3.20 9.65
C THR A 55 -4.44 -3.85 8.43
N TYR A 56 -4.19 -3.06 7.42
CA TYR A 56 -3.56 -3.53 6.20
C TYR A 56 -2.23 -2.80 6.07
N GLN A 57 -1.14 -3.54 5.91
CA GLN A 57 0.18 -2.96 5.80
C GLN A 57 0.86 -3.41 4.54
N LEU A 58 1.53 -2.47 3.88
CA LEU A 58 2.39 -2.77 2.74
C LEU A 58 3.77 -2.23 3.04
N ARG A 59 4.76 -3.07 2.82
CA ARG A 59 6.14 -2.65 2.95
C ARG A 59 6.90 -3.08 1.71
N PHE A 60 7.59 -2.12 1.10
CA PHE A 60 8.36 -2.37 -0.10
C PHE A 60 9.83 -2.27 0.25
N TYR A 61 10.64 -3.17 -0.26
CA TYR A 61 12.08 -3.17 -0.02
C TYR A 61 12.79 -2.86 -1.32
N LYS A 62 13.96 -2.28 -1.20
CA LYS A 62 14.70 -1.81 -2.38
C LYS A 62 15.17 -2.92 -3.30
N ASP A 63 15.21 -4.14 -2.81
CA ASP A 63 15.58 -5.26 -3.64
C ASP A 63 14.39 -5.82 -4.41
N ASN A 64 13.34 -5.06 -4.56
CA ASN A 64 12.13 -5.42 -5.28
C ASN A 64 11.32 -6.52 -4.61
N GLN A 65 11.50 -6.67 -3.32
CA GLN A 65 10.66 -7.57 -2.54
C GLN A 65 9.79 -6.76 -1.62
N GLY A 66 8.84 -7.39 -1.01
CA GLY A 66 7.96 -6.70 -0.08
C GLY A 66 7.11 -7.64 0.71
N GLN A 67 6.30 -7.06 1.57
CA GLN A 67 5.41 -7.80 2.45
C GLN A 67 4.06 -7.13 2.52
N GLU A 68 3.02 -7.96 2.53
CA GLU A 68 1.66 -7.50 2.75
C GLU A 68 1.17 -8.19 4.02
N VAL A 69 0.76 -7.41 5.00
CA VAL A 69 0.31 -7.98 6.27
C VAL A 69 -1.10 -7.47 6.54
N THR A 70 -2.03 -8.38 6.71
CA THR A 70 -3.40 -8.05 7.07
C THR A 70 -3.67 -8.61 8.45
N THR A 71 -4.07 -7.75 9.37
CA THR A 71 -4.40 -8.15 10.73
C THR A 71 -5.86 -7.85 10.99
N THR A 72 -6.61 -8.87 11.37
CA THR A 72 -8.03 -8.73 11.71
C THR A 72 -8.19 -9.06 13.18
N TYR A 73 -8.89 -8.21 13.91
CA TYR A 73 -9.12 -8.40 15.34
C TYR A 73 -10.55 -8.88 15.53
N ASP A 74 -10.73 -10.01 16.22
CA ASP A 74 -12.05 -10.52 16.51
C ASP A 74 -12.14 -10.94 17.96
N ALA A 75 -13.26 -11.52 18.35
CA ALA A 75 -13.47 -11.87 19.74
C ALA A 75 -12.51 -12.94 20.22
N GLY A 76 -12.00 -13.74 19.33
CA GLY A 76 -11.05 -14.78 19.69
C GLY A 76 -9.63 -14.35 19.69
N GLY A 77 -9.35 -13.12 19.36
CA GLY A 77 -7.99 -12.62 19.27
C GLY A 77 -7.72 -11.98 17.95
N LYS A 78 -6.54 -12.12 17.41
CA LYS A 78 -6.23 -11.51 16.12
C LYS A 78 -5.73 -12.57 15.16
N VAL A 79 -6.06 -12.37 13.89
CA VAL A 79 -5.61 -13.22 12.81
C VAL A 79 -4.69 -12.40 11.93
N ILE A 80 -3.48 -12.88 11.71
CA ILE A 80 -2.49 -12.18 10.92
C ILE A 80 -2.19 -13.01 9.69
N ILE A 81 -2.34 -12.38 8.53
CA ILE A 81 -1.97 -12.99 7.26
C ILE A 81 -0.83 -12.19 6.69
N ASP A 82 0.32 -12.84 6.53
CA ASP A 82 1.55 -12.19 6.11
C ASP A 82 1.98 -12.85 4.80
N ARG A 83 2.07 -12.07 3.75
CA ARG A 83 2.41 -12.61 2.43
C ARG A 83 3.56 -11.82 1.85
N GLY A 84 4.55 -12.54 1.37
CA GLY A 84 5.65 -11.92 0.66
C GLY A 84 5.35 -11.75 -0.81
N PHE A 85 5.94 -10.74 -1.41
CA PHE A 85 5.77 -10.52 -2.85
C PHE A 85 7.05 -9.93 -3.44
N THR A 86 7.12 -9.93 -4.77
CA THR A 86 8.08 -9.12 -5.50
C THR A 86 7.29 -8.02 -6.20
N TRP A 87 7.90 -6.88 -6.42
CA TRP A 87 7.20 -5.76 -7.00
C TRP A 87 8.03 -5.10 -8.07
N ARG A 88 7.35 -4.44 -8.99
CA ARG A 88 8.03 -3.62 -9.98
C ARG A 88 7.04 -2.62 -10.57
N TRP A 89 7.59 -1.55 -11.07
CA TRP A 89 6.80 -0.61 -11.85
C TRP A 89 6.56 -1.25 -13.21
N THR A 90 5.38 -1.06 -13.75
CA THR A 90 5.07 -1.63 -15.06
C THR A 90 5.19 -0.61 -16.16
N ASP A 91 5.51 0.64 -15.80
CA ASP A 91 5.68 1.68 -16.81
C ASP A 91 6.90 2.53 -16.44
N GLY A 92 7.38 3.29 -17.40
CA GLY A 92 8.55 4.12 -17.19
C GLY A 92 8.29 5.34 -16.33
N SER A 93 7.06 5.76 -16.19
CA SER A 93 6.74 6.92 -15.37
C SER A 93 6.47 6.57 -13.92
N LYS A 94 6.54 5.31 -13.56
CA LYS A 94 6.36 4.86 -12.18
C LYS A 94 4.99 5.24 -11.64
N GLU A 95 3.98 4.97 -12.43
CA GLU A 95 2.60 5.22 -12.02
C GLU A 95 1.79 3.97 -11.85
N ALA A 96 2.33 2.84 -12.24
CA ALA A 96 1.63 1.56 -12.11
C ALA A 96 2.55 0.51 -11.51
N LEU A 97 2.02 -0.24 -10.57
CA LEU A 97 2.78 -1.26 -9.85
C LEU A 97 2.19 -2.64 -10.08
N ARG A 98 3.06 -3.61 -10.13
CA ARG A 98 2.67 -5.00 -10.16
C ARG A 98 3.31 -5.72 -9.00
N LEU A 99 2.49 -6.39 -8.20
CA LEU A 99 2.97 -7.19 -7.08
C LEU A 99 2.70 -8.65 -7.42
N THR A 100 3.74 -9.46 -7.37
CA THR A 100 3.61 -10.90 -7.61
C THR A 100 3.86 -11.60 -6.29
N PHE A 101 2.85 -12.26 -5.77
CA PHE A 101 2.94 -12.90 -4.46
C PHE A 101 3.56 -14.28 -4.57
N ASN A 102 4.07 -14.76 -3.46
CA ASN A 102 4.77 -16.05 -3.45
C ASN A 102 3.87 -17.23 -3.83
N ASP A 103 2.56 -17.08 -3.68
CA ASP A 103 1.62 -18.11 -4.09
C ASP A 103 1.24 -18.02 -5.55
N GLY A 104 1.88 -17.14 -6.30
CA GLY A 104 1.60 -16.99 -7.74
C GLY A 104 0.53 -15.98 -8.08
N LYS A 105 -0.16 -15.42 -7.10
CA LYS A 105 -1.17 -14.41 -7.39
C LYS A 105 -0.51 -13.08 -7.69
N VAL A 106 -1.21 -12.26 -8.46
CA VAL A 106 -0.68 -10.98 -8.90
C VAL A 106 -1.71 -9.91 -8.62
N LYS A 107 -1.25 -8.79 -8.12
CA LYS A 107 -2.08 -7.59 -7.98
C LYS A 107 -1.52 -6.49 -8.83
N TYR A 108 -2.40 -5.72 -9.45
CA TYR A 108 -2.01 -4.56 -10.23
C TYR A 108 -2.62 -3.32 -9.63
N PHE A 109 -1.83 -2.27 -9.56
CA PHE A 109 -2.28 -0.97 -9.07
C PHE A 109 -2.00 0.08 -10.11
N GLU A 110 -2.93 1.01 -10.29
CA GLU A 110 -2.76 2.14 -11.20
C GLU A 110 -2.87 3.42 -10.43
N ASN A 111 -2.46 4.50 -11.05
CA ASN A 111 -2.51 5.84 -10.48
C ASN A 111 -1.86 5.86 -9.09
N VAL A 112 -0.66 5.32 -9.05
CA VAL A 112 0.07 5.23 -7.79
C VAL A 112 0.66 6.60 -7.49
N TRP A 113 0.42 7.10 -6.28
CA TRP A 113 0.99 8.36 -5.82
C TRP A 113 1.74 8.09 -4.53
N VAL A 114 3.04 8.23 -4.57
CA VAL A 114 3.90 8.06 -3.40
C VAL A 114 4.26 9.45 -2.90
N ARG A 115 3.81 9.77 -1.72
CA ARG A 115 4.05 11.09 -1.13
C ARG A 115 4.70 10.92 0.24
N ASP A 116 5.02 12.03 0.89
CA ASP A 116 5.72 11.93 2.14
C ASP A 116 4.93 11.24 3.23
N HIS A 117 3.63 11.41 3.23
CA HIS A 117 2.81 10.90 4.32
C HIS A 117 1.72 9.94 3.87
N TYR A 118 1.60 9.69 2.58
CA TYR A 118 0.58 8.74 2.13
C TYR A 118 0.98 8.08 0.81
N LEU A 119 0.40 6.93 0.60
CA LEU A 119 0.50 6.17 -0.63
C LEU A 119 -0.93 5.94 -1.11
N SER A 120 -1.25 6.43 -2.28
CA SER A 120 -2.57 6.25 -2.88
C SER A 120 -2.42 5.41 -4.14
N LEU A 121 -3.28 4.43 -4.30
CA LEU A 121 -3.24 3.61 -5.48
C LEU A 121 -4.62 3.02 -5.73
N ILE A 122 -4.86 2.63 -6.97
CA ILE A 122 -6.13 2.03 -7.36
C ILE A 122 -5.86 0.58 -7.72
N HIS A 123 -6.50 -0.31 -7.02
CA HIS A 123 -6.33 -1.74 -7.23
C HIS A 123 -7.29 -2.18 -8.34
N ILE A 124 -6.76 -2.78 -9.36
CA ILE A 124 -7.53 -3.21 -10.50
C ILE A 124 -7.87 -4.67 -10.37
#